data_ea62dda5716a3839436b8c03a3027251
#
_entry.id   ea62dda5716a3839436b8c03a3027251
#
_cell.length_a   1.000
_cell.length_b   1.000
_cell.length_c   1.000
_cell.angle_alpha   90.00
_cell.angle_beta   90.00
_cell.angle_gamma   90.00
#
_symmetry.space_group_name_H-M   'P 1'
#
loop_
_entity.id
_entity.type
_entity.pdbx_description
1 polymer ?
#
loop_
_entity_poly.entity_id
_entity_poly.type
_entity_poly.pdbx_seq_one_letter_code
_entity_poly.pdbx_strand_id
1 'polypeptide(L)'
;MNMKKIKLTNQPAPIGVFDSGFGGLSILREIRKVLPEYDYIFLGDNARAPYGSRSFTLVYEYTLQAVQHLFEQGCSLVILACNTASAKALRTIQQHDLPIIDNSRRVLGVIRPTVEKVGEISKNGHIGIFGTPATIQSESYDIEISKMHPSFKVYGHACPMWVPLVENKESDGPGADYFVKKDIEALLSQCREIDTVILGCTHYPLLVNKIKKYMPKSVHIIEQGGIVAESLKDYLHRHPEIEQRCSKGGTCEYFTTEDAEKFSEMGSIFVNEKINAKHVTL
;
A
#
# COMPACT_ATOMS: atom_id res chain seq x y z
N MET A 1 5.59 18.65 -17.58
CA MET A 1 6.14 17.29 -17.75
C MET A 1 5.59 16.72 -19.04
N ASN A 2 6.45 16.36 -20.02
CA ASN A 2 5.97 15.82 -21.31
C ASN A 2 5.50 14.36 -21.10
N MET A 3 4.20 14.17 -21.01
CA MET A 3 3.61 12.83 -20.96
C MET A 3 3.78 12.16 -22.34
N LYS A 4 4.59 11.10 -22.38
CA LYS A 4 4.75 10.28 -23.60
C LYS A 4 3.58 9.29 -23.65
N LYS A 5 2.92 9.21 -24.82
CA LYS A 5 2.01 8.09 -25.09
C LYS A 5 2.81 6.80 -25.13
N ILE A 6 2.47 5.87 -24.26
CA ILE A 6 3.14 4.56 -24.18
C ILE A 6 2.47 3.63 -25.20
N LYS A 7 3.25 3.03 -26.10
CA LYS A 7 2.71 2.07 -27.07
C LYS A 7 2.25 0.80 -26.35
N LEU A 8 1.02 0.40 -26.60
CA LEU A 8 0.51 -0.91 -26.19
C LEU A 8 1.31 -2.01 -26.87
N THR A 9 1.84 -2.92 -26.06
CA THR A 9 2.22 -4.25 -26.53
C THR A 9 0.97 -5.13 -26.46
N ASN A 10 0.63 -5.83 -27.54
CA ASN A 10 -0.50 -6.78 -27.57
C ASN A 10 -0.21 -8.10 -26.81
N GLN A 11 0.90 -8.16 -26.10
CA GLN A 11 1.28 -9.35 -25.32
C GLN A 11 0.95 -9.15 -23.84
N PRO A 12 0.50 -10.20 -23.16
CA PRO A 12 0.33 -10.17 -21.71
C PRO A 12 1.64 -9.79 -21.02
N ALA A 13 1.54 -9.00 -19.94
CA ALA A 13 2.68 -8.50 -19.20
C ALA A 13 2.42 -8.63 -17.68
N PRO A 14 3.47 -8.56 -16.84
CA PRO A 14 3.33 -8.68 -15.39
C PRO A 14 2.39 -7.63 -14.77
N ILE A 15 1.81 -7.96 -13.62
CA ILE A 15 1.11 -6.99 -12.76
C ILE A 15 2.17 -6.16 -12.05
N GLY A 16 2.12 -4.84 -12.20
CA GLY A 16 3.00 -3.92 -11.50
C GLY A 16 2.53 -3.69 -10.06
N VAL A 17 3.46 -3.72 -9.11
CA VAL A 17 3.20 -3.37 -7.70
C VAL A 17 4.22 -2.32 -7.28
N PHE A 18 3.72 -1.17 -6.85
CA PHE A 18 4.55 -0.02 -6.47
C PHE A 18 4.43 0.28 -4.99
N ASP A 19 5.56 0.54 -4.35
CA ASP A 19 5.63 1.13 -3.02
C ASP A 19 6.73 2.19 -2.95
N SER A 20 6.62 3.09 -1.98
CA SER A 20 7.66 4.10 -1.72
C SER A 20 8.95 3.52 -1.13
N GLY A 21 8.93 2.26 -0.70
CA GLY A 21 10.06 1.61 -0.03
C GLY A 21 9.93 0.09 -0.02
N PHE A 22 10.16 -0.51 1.15
CA PHE A 22 10.10 -1.96 1.34
C PHE A 22 8.71 -2.48 1.70
N GLY A 23 7.90 -1.65 2.37
CA GLY A 23 6.68 -2.07 3.04
C GLY A 23 5.66 -2.74 2.12
N GLY A 24 5.54 -2.29 0.88
CA GLY A 24 4.63 -2.86 -0.11
C GLY A 24 4.91 -4.32 -0.47
N LEU A 25 6.09 -4.83 -0.15
CA LEU A 25 6.41 -6.26 -0.25
C LEU A 25 5.51 -7.11 0.67
N SER A 26 5.03 -6.57 1.79
CA SER A 26 4.05 -7.24 2.64
C SER A 26 2.70 -7.45 1.92
N ILE A 27 2.29 -6.50 1.11
CA ILE A 27 1.07 -6.58 0.28
C ILE A 27 1.30 -7.57 -0.87
N LEU A 28 2.43 -7.43 -1.60
CA LEU A 28 2.78 -8.34 -2.69
C LEU A 28 2.84 -9.80 -2.23
N ARG A 29 3.40 -10.07 -1.05
CA ARG A 29 3.44 -11.42 -0.47
C ARG A 29 2.04 -12.03 -0.35
N GLU A 30 1.08 -11.29 0.15
CA GLU A 30 -0.29 -11.80 0.29
C GLU A 30 -0.99 -11.92 -1.08
N ILE A 31 -0.73 -11.00 -2.02
CA ILE A 31 -1.21 -11.12 -3.41
C ILE A 31 -0.69 -12.41 -4.06
N ARG A 32 0.61 -12.70 -3.95
CA ARG A 32 1.22 -13.91 -4.53
C ARG A 32 0.73 -15.21 -3.89
N LYS A 33 0.27 -15.20 -2.65
CA LYS A 33 -0.38 -16.36 -2.02
C LYS A 33 -1.74 -16.67 -2.63
N VAL A 34 -2.51 -15.66 -2.98
CA VAL A 34 -3.89 -15.78 -3.51
C VAL A 34 -3.89 -15.96 -5.03
N LEU A 35 -2.94 -15.35 -5.71
CA LEU A 35 -2.81 -15.30 -7.17
C LEU A 35 -1.39 -15.73 -7.60
N PRO A 36 -0.97 -16.99 -7.29
CA PRO A 36 0.41 -17.42 -7.52
C PRO A 36 0.76 -17.65 -9.00
N GLU A 37 -0.25 -17.76 -9.86
CA GLU A 37 -0.06 -18.02 -11.29
C GLU A 37 0.38 -16.78 -12.08
N TYR A 38 0.15 -15.55 -11.60
CA TYR A 38 0.51 -14.34 -12.32
C TYR A 38 1.99 -13.97 -12.17
N ASP A 39 2.49 -13.26 -13.16
CA ASP A 39 3.80 -12.61 -13.10
C ASP A 39 3.68 -11.22 -12.46
N TYR A 40 4.70 -10.84 -11.73
CA TYR A 40 4.74 -9.55 -11.01
C TYR A 40 6.02 -8.79 -11.27
N ILE A 41 5.92 -7.47 -11.29
CA ILE A 41 7.04 -6.54 -11.14
C ILE A 41 6.79 -5.72 -9.89
N PHE A 42 7.70 -5.81 -8.92
CA PHE A 42 7.72 -4.91 -7.77
C PHE A 42 8.69 -3.77 -8.01
N LEU A 43 8.25 -2.54 -7.75
CA LEU A 43 9.07 -1.34 -7.81
C LEU A 43 9.03 -0.61 -6.46
N GLY A 44 10.18 -0.54 -5.78
CA GLY A 44 10.37 0.23 -4.54
C GLY A 44 11.15 1.52 -4.81
N ASP A 45 10.55 2.67 -4.50
CA ASP A 45 11.20 3.98 -4.67
C ASP A 45 11.99 4.43 -3.45
N ASN A 46 12.94 3.59 -3.04
CA ASN A 46 13.68 3.73 -1.78
C ASN A 46 14.59 4.97 -1.75
N ALA A 47 15.14 5.41 -2.89
CA ALA A 47 15.99 6.61 -2.94
C ALA A 47 15.22 7.89 -2.56
N ARG A 48 13.89 7.91 -2.74
CA ARG A 48 13.04 9.07 -2.41
C ARG A 48 12.15 8.84 -1.17
N ALA A 49 12.26 7.68 -0.54
CA ALA A 49 11.58 7.36 0.72
C ALA A 49 12.05 8.28 1.87
N PRO A 50 11.25 8.47 2.93
CA PRO A 50 9.87 8.04 3.07
C PRO A 50 8.88 9.06 2.44
N TYR A 51 7.78 8.56 1.86
CA TYR A 51 6.71 9.43 1.32
C TYR A 51 5.80 10.03 2.41
N GLY A 52 5.75 9.38 3.56
CA GLY A 52 4.83 9.72 4.65
C GLY A 52 5.00 11.11 5.26
N SER A 53 6.13 11.79 5.01
CA SER A 53 6.42 13.17 5.45
C SER A 53 6.52 14.17 4.30
N ARG A 54 6.30 13.73 3.03
CA ARG A 54 6.41 14.58 1.85
C ARG A 54 5.13 15.34 1.56
N SER A 55 5.27 16.44 0.80
CA SER A 55 4.14 17.23 0.30
C SER A 55 3.29 16.42 -0.69
N PHE A 56 2.03 16.82 -0.87
CA PHE A 56 1.12 16.22 -1.86
C PHE A 56 1.75 16.19 -3.26
N THR A 57 2.29 17.32 -3.71
CA THR A 57 2.88 17.48 -5.04
C THR A 57 4.01 16.49 -5.28
N LEU A 58 4.96 16.37 -4.34
CA LEU A 58 6.09 15.45 -4.49
C LEU A 58 5.64 13.99 -4.51
N VAL A 59 4.72 13.60 -3.62
CA VAL A 59 4.18 12.22 -3.62
C VAL A 59 3.49 11.90 -4.92
N TYR A 60 2.70 12.85 -5.45
CA TYR A 60 2.04 12.68 -6.74
C TYR A 60 3.05 12.53 -7.88
N GLU A 61 4.02 13.44 -7.99
CA GLU A 61 5.04 13.42 -9.06
C GLU A 61 5.83 12.12 -9.05
N TYR A 62 6.30 11.67 -7.88
CA TYR A 62 7.07 10.45 -7.76
C TYR A 62 6.23 9.21 -8.07
N THR A 63 4.99 9.18 -7.60
CA THR A 63 4.07 8.06 -7.89
C THR A 63 3.75 7.99 -9.38
N LEU A 64 3.51 9.12 -10.04
CA LEU A 64 3.25 9.17 -11.48
C LEU A 64 4.43 8.66 -12.28
N GLN A 65 5.67 9.05 -11.94
CA GLN A 65 6.89 8.54 -12.58
C GLN A 65 7.02 7.02 -12.43
N ALA A 66 6.76 6.49 -11.23
CA ALA A 66 6.80 5.05 -10.97
C ALA A 66 5.72 4.30 -11.79
N VAL A 67 4.51 4.82 -11.86
CA VAL A 67 3.42 4.25 -12.67
C VAL A 67 3.78 4.25 -14.15
N GLN A 68 4.34 5.35 -14.65
CA GLN A 68 4.80 5.44 -16.04
C GLN A 68 5.91 4.43 -16.34
N HIS A 69 6.89 4.28 -15.44
CA HIS A 69 7.94 3.29 -15.57
C HIS A 69 7.37 1.85 -15.66
N LEU A 70 6.46 1.48 -14.77
CA LEU A 70 5.80 0.18 -14.80
C LEU A 70 4.99 -0.02 -16.09
N PHE A 71 4.37 1.02 -16.61
CA PHE A 71 3.68 0.99 -17.88
C PHE A 71 4.65 0.81 -19.07
N GLU A 72 5.84 1.38 -19.01
CA GLU A 72 6.91 1.19 -20.01
C GLU A 72 7.45 -0.25 -19.98
N GLN A 73 7.43 -0.92 -18.81
CA GLN A 73 7.70 -2.36 -18.67
C GLN A 73 6.55 -3.24 -19.20
N GLY A 74 5.48 -2.66 -19.74
CA GLY A 74 4.34 -3.35 -20.34
C GLY A 74 3.17 -3.58 -19.40
N CYS A 75 3.28 -3.33 -18.10
CA CYS A 75 2.22 -3.57 -17.13
C CYS A 75 0.90 -2.92 -17.57
N SER A 76 -0.16 -3.68 -17.66
CA SER A 76 -1.51 -3.18 -17.94
C SER A 76 -2.28 -2.82 -16.69
N LEU A 77 -1.87 -3.38 -15.56
CA LEU A 77 -2.42 -3.17 -14.23
C LEU A 77 -1.29 -2.84 -13.26
N VAL A 78 -1.45 -1.76 -12.51
CA VAL A 78 -0.52 -1.34 -11.46
C VAL A 78 -1.27 -1.20 -10.14
N ILE A 79 -0.70 -1.77 -9.07
CA ILE A 79 -1.21 -1.69 -7.70
C ILE A 79 -0.32 -0.72 -6.92
N LEU A 80 -0.87 0.36 -6.41
CA LEU A 80 -0.21 1.23 -5.45
C LEU A 80 -0.33 0.61 -4.05
N ALA A 81 0.67 -0.18 -3.66
CA ALA A 81 0.70 -0.82 -2.35
C ALA A 81 0.93 0.20 -1.22
N CYS A 82 1.64 1.30 -1.49
CA CYS A 82 1.86 2.40 -0.56
C CYS A 82 0.56 3.13 -0.22
N ASN A 83 0.21 3.18 1.07
CA ASN A 83 -0.96 3.94 1.56
C ASN A 83 -0.84 5.43 1.26
N THR A 84 0.34 6.02 1.48
CA THR A 84 0.58 7.44 1.20
C THR A 84 0.43 7.77 -0.28
N ALA A 85 0.95 6.93 -1.18
CA ALA A 85 0.77 7.09 -2.62
C ALA A 85 -0.70 6.91 -3.03
N SER A 86 -1.38 5.89 -2.50
CA SER A 86 -2.81 5.66 -2.72
C SER A 86 -3.65 6.85 -2.27
N ALA A 87 -3.34 7.43 -1.11
CA ALA A 87 -4.07 8.55 -0.54
C ALA A 87 -3.86 9.87 -1.33
N LYS A 88 -2.63 10.12 -1.78
CA LYS A 88 -2.23 11.42 -2.33
C LYS A 88 -2.24 11.47 -3.86
N ALA A 89 -1.98 10.37 -4.56
CA ALA A 89 -1.74 10.37 -6.00
C ALA A 89 -2.81 9.63 -6.82
N LEU A 90 -3.38 8.54 -6.30
CA LEU A 90 -4.21 7.62 -7.07
C LEU A 90 -5.35 8.31 -7.83
N ARG A 91 -6.15 9.12 -7.14
CA ARG A 91 -7.31 9.77 -7.75
C ARG A 91 -6.92 10.70 -8.90
N THR A 92 -5.86 11.49 -8.71
CA THR A 92 -5.34 12.40 -9.74
C THR A 92 -4.85 11.60 -10.93
N ILE A 93 -4.06 10.54 -10.71
CA ILE A 93 -3.57 9.66 -11.77
C ILE A 93 -4.74 9.03 -12.54
N GLN A 94 -5.75 8.49 -11.86
CA GLN A 94 -6.89 7.85 -12.51
C GLN A 94 -7.75 8.83 -13.32
N GLN A 95 -7.97 10.05 -12.83
CA GLN A 95 -8.90 11.00 -13.43
C GLN A 95 -8.25 11.91 -14.49
N HIS A 96 -6.96 12.23 -14.33
CA HIS A 96 -6.28 13.21 -15.17
C HIS A 96 -5.18 12.62 -16.04
N ASP A 97 -4.34 11.74 -15.49
CA ASP A 97 -3.16 11.27 -16.23
C ASP A 97 -3.45 10.03 -17.08
N LEU A 98 -4.17 9.06 -16.51
CA LEU A 98 -4.46 7.80 -17.19
C LEU A 98 -5.20 7.97 -18.52
N PRO A 99 -6.21 8.87 -18.63
CA PRO A 99 -6.87 9.15 -19.91
C PRO A 99 -5.92 9.71 -20.99
N ILE A 100 -4.84 10.38 -20.59
CA ILE A 100 -3.85 10.96 -21.50
C ILE A 100 -2.76 9.94 -21.88
N ILE A 101 -2.31 9.15 -20.90
CA ILE A 101 -1.24 8.14 -21.07
C ILE A 101 -1.79 6.95 -21.86
N ASP A 102 -2.79 6.28 -21.31
CA ASP A 102 -3.47 5.11 -21.90
C ASP A 102 -4.68 4.73 -21.04
N ASN A 103 -5.88 5.05 -21.50
CA ASN A 103 -7.12 4.78 -20.80
C ASN A 103 -7.52 3.29 -20.73
N SER A 104 -6.81 2.42 -21.44
CA SER A 104 -7.02 0.96 -21.38
C SER A 104 -6.29 0.30 -20.22
N ARG A 105 -5.38 1.00 -19.54
CA ARG A 105 -4.64 0.52 -18.36
C ARG A 105 -5.38 0.85 -17.09
N ARG A 106 -4.95 0.25 -15.98
CA ARG A 106 -5.55 0.46 -14.66
C ARG A 106 -4.49 0.71 -13.61
N VAL A 107 -4.82 1.60 -12.68
CA VAL A 107 -4.06 1.82 -11.46
C VAL A 107 -5.04 1.66 -10.29
N LEU A 108 -4.74 0.76 -9.38
CA LEU A 108 -5.55 0.48 -8.18
C LEU A 108 -4.75 0.83 -6.93
N GLY A 109 -5.44 1.08 -5.83
CA GLY A 109 -4.81 1.36 -4.53
C GLY A 109 -5.36 0.47 -3.43
N VAL A 110 -4.75 0.57 -2.26
CA VAL A 110 -5.03 -0.31 -1.12
C VAL A 110 -6.10 0.23 -0.16
N ILE A 111 -6.48 1.51 -0.26
CA ILE A 111 -7.42 2.14 0.67
C ILE A 111 -8.84 1.60 0.44
N ARG A 112 -9.33 1.65 -0.78
CA ARG A 112 -10.72 1.29 -1.11
C ARG A 112 -11.07 -0.15 -0.75
N PRO A 113 -10.26 -1.18 -1.08
CA PRO A 113 -10.53 -2.56 -0.65
C PRO A 113 -10.67 -2.69 0.87
N THR A 114 -9.80 -1.99 1.61
CA THR A 114 -9.83 -1.98 3.07
C THR A 114 -11.11 -1.35 3.62
N VAL A 115 -11.56 -0.25 3.02
CA VAL A 115 -12.80 0.44 3.41
C VAL A 115 -14.04 -0.40 3.09
N GLU A 116 -14.07 -1.08 1.96
CA GLU A 116 -15.15 -2.02 1.60
C GLU A 116 -15.30 -3.10 2.66
N LYS A 117 -14.18 -3.62 3.17
CA LYS A 117 -14.17 -4.69 4.17
C LYS A 117 -14.48 -4.23 5.60
N VAL A 118 -14.21 -2.97 5.93
CA VAL A 118 -14.39 -2.46 7.29
C VAL A 118 -15.85 -2.55 7.77
N GLY A 119 -16.81 -2.38 6.86
CA GLY A 119 -18.23 -2.49 7.17
C GLY A 119 -18.71 -3.88 7.56
N GLU A 120 -17.96 -4.92 7.18
CA GLU A 120 -18.25 -6.30 7.59
C GLU A 120 -17.64 -6.64 8.95
N ILE A 121 -16.61 -5.91 9.38
CA ILE A 121 -15.80 -6.19 10.58
C ILE A 121 -16.27 -5.37 11.78
N SER A 122 -16.44 -4.06 11.59
CA SER A 122 -16.88 -3.17 12.67
C SER A 122 -18.35 -3.41 13.04
N LYS A 123 -18.65 -3.45 14.32
CA LYS A 123 -20.00 -3.65 14.86
C LYS A 123 -20.70 -2.36 15.22
N ASN A 124 -19.95 -1.33 15.59
CA ASN A 124 -20.50 -0.07 16.08
C ASN A 124 -20.13 1.15 15.20
N GLY A 125 -19.28 0.96 14.19
CA GLY A 125 -18.89 2.00 13.24
C GLY A 125 -17.89 3.03 13.77
N HIS A 126 -17.18 2.76 14.86
CA HIS A 126 -16.12 3.61 15.37
C HIS A 126 -14.76 3.06 14.93
N ILE A 127 -14.16 3.68 13.90
CA ILE A 127 -12.98 3.18 13.21
C ILE A 127 -11.76 4.02 13.55
N GLY A 128 -10.72 3.39 14.07
CA GLY A 128 -9.41 3.99 14.25
C GLY A 128 -8.52 3.76 13.02
N ILE A 129 -7.69 4.74 12.67
CA ILE A 129 -6.70 4.63 11.60
C ILE A 129 -5.33 4.99 12.16
N PHE A 130 -4.39 4.04 12.13
CA PHE A 130 -2.98 4.37 12.24
C PHE A 130 -2.39 4.60 10.86
N GLY A 131 -1.73 5.72 10.64
CA GLY A 131 -1.15 6.07 9.34
C GLY A 131 0.10 6.92 9.46
N THR A 132 0.76 7.16 8.32
CA THR A 132 1.78 8.20 8.25
C THR A 132 1.16 9.58 8.36
N PRO A 133 1.91 10.62 8.74
CA PRO A 133 1.38 11.99 8.77
C PRO A 133 0.67 12.38 7.47
N ALA A 134 1.27 12.07 6.30
CA ALA A 134 0.67 12.40 5.01
C ALA A 134 -0.62 11.61 4.73
N THR A 135 -0.71 10.34 5.14
CA THR A 135 -1.93 9.53 5.00
C THR A 135 -3.06 10.10 5.84
N ILE A 136 -2.81 10.43 7.11
CA ILE A 136 -3.82 11.01 8.00
C ILE A 136 -4.26 12.38 7.52
N GLN A 137 -3.31 13.28 7.18
CA GLN A 137 -3.62 14.62 6.64
C GLN A 137 -4.39 14.60 5.32
N SER A 138 -4.36 13.50 4.57
CA SER A 138 -5.10 13.39 3.31
C SER A 138 -6.60 13.21 3.50
N GLU A 139 -7.04 12.77 4.68
CA GLU A 139 -8.42 12.38 5.00
C GLU A 139 -9.01 11.32 4.04
N SER A 140 -8.13 10.61 3.30
CA SER A 140 -8.59 9.68 2.26
C SER A 140 -9.40 8.52 2.81
N TYR A 141 -9.07 8.03 4.01
CA TYR A 141 -9.86 7.02 4.71
C TYR A 141 -11.22 7.57 5.14
N ASP A 142 -11.24 8.77 5.73
CA ASP A 142 -12.46 9.47 6.15
C ASP A 142 -13.42 9.66 4.98
N ILE A 143 -12.89 10.15 3.85
CA ILE A 143 -13.66 10.38 2.63
C ILE A 143 -14.24 9.07 2.07
N GLU A 144 -13.43 8.01 1.96
CA GLU A 144 -13.90 6.75 1.39
C GLU A 144 -14.83 6.00 2.35
N ILE A 145 -14.57 6.00 3.67
CA ILE A 145 -15.47 5.41 4.68
C ILE A 145 -16.81 6.16 4.68
N SER A 146 -16.80 7.50 4.70
CA SER A 146 -18.05 8.29 4.70
C SER A 146 -18.92 8.06 3.47
N LYS A 147 -18.33 7.77 2.30
CA LYS A 147 -19.07 7.45 1.09
C LYS A 147 -19.77 6.09 1.16
N MET A 148 -19.12 5.09 1.74
CA MET A 148 -19.62 3.71 1.76
C MET A 148 -20.43 3.41 3.02
N HIS A 149 -20.04 4.03 4.13
CA HIS A 149 -20.60 3.83 5.46
C HIS A 149 -20.87 5.20 6.12
N PRO A 150 -21.91 5.97 5.69
CA PRO A 150 -22.13 7.34 6.15
C PRO A 150 -22.36 7.50 7.66
N SER A 151 -22.76 6.44 8.35
CA SER A 151 -22.95 6.43 9.80
C SER A 151 -21.68 6.18 10.60
N PHE A 152 -20.58 5.76 9.94
CA PHE A 152 -19.33 5.44 10.63
C PHE A 152 -18.56 6.71 10.99
N LYS A 153 -17.85 6.65 12.10
CA LYS A 153 -16.98 7.71 12.60
C LYS A 153 -15.52 7.26 12.53
N VAL A 154 -14.69 8.10 11.98
CA VAL A 154 -13.26 7.81 11.76
C VAL A 154 -12.41 8.65 12.70
N TYR A 155 -11.38 8.03 13.28
CA TYR A 155 -10.43 8.63 14.21
C TYR A 155 -9.02 8.34 13.70
N GLY A 156 -8.38 9.33 13.10
CA GLY A 156 -7.04 9.20 12.55
C GLY A 156 -5.95 9.52 13.59
N HIS A 157 -4.88 8.74 13.64
CA HIS A 157 -3.68 9.04 14.40
C HIS A 157 -2.42 8.80 13.58
N ALA A 158 -1.56 9.83 13.51
CA ALA A 158 -0.29 9.76 12.78
C ALA A 158 0.79 9.10 13.66
N CYS A 159 1.48 8.10 13.11
CA CYS A 159 2.54 7.35 13.79
C CYS A 159 3.89 7.57 13.09
N PRO A 160 4.54 8.73 13.26
CA PRO A 160 5.74 9.11 12.50
C PRO A 160 6.96 8.23 12.80
N MET A 161 7.00 7.59 13.96
CA MET A 161 8.14 6.76 14.38
C MET A 161 8.03 5.29 13.95
N TRP A 162 6.87 4.80 13.54
CA TRP A 162 6.68 3.38 13.28
C TRP A 162 7.43 2.89 12.04
N VAL A 163 7.47 3.68 10.95
CA VAL A 163 8.27 3.36 9.76
C VAL A 163 9.77 3.33 10.09
N PRO A 164 10.37 4.38 10.71
CA PRO A 164 11.77 4.35 11.14
C PRO A 164 12.14 3.15 12.02
N LEU A 165 11.28 2.78 12.97
CA LEU A 165 11.52 1.62 13.84
C LEU A 165 11.62 0.32 13.03
N VAL A 166 10.74 0.12 12.05
CA VAL A 166 10.74 -1.07 11.19
C VAL A 166 12.00 -1.09 10.29
N GLU A 167 12.28 0.03 9.62
CA GLU A 167 13.39 0.10 8.65
C GLU A 167 14.78 0.00 9.31
N ASN A 168 14.89 0.39 10.58
CA ASN A 168 16.13 0.24 11.36
C ASN A 168 16.21 -1.07 12.17
N LYS A 169 15.32 -2.04 11.94
CA LYS A 169 15.27 -3.34 12.66
C LYS A 169 15.05 -3.19 14.18
N GLU A 170 14.40 -2.10 14.60
CA GLU A 170 14.12 -1.79 16.01
C GLU A 170 12.68 -2.18 16.44
N SER A 171 11.98 -2.96 15.60
CA SER A 171 10.58 -3.36 15.83
C SER A 171 10.37 -4.12 17.15
N ASP A 172 11.37 -4.85 17.61
CA ASP A 172 11.30 -5.66 18.84
C ASP A 172 11.86 -4.93 20.08
N GLY A 173 12.55 -3.81 19.88
CA GLY A 173 13.20 -3.05 20.93
C GLY A 173 12.22 -2.32 21.86
N PRO A 174 12.72 -1.82 23.01
CA PRO A 174 11.91 -1.05 23.99
C PRO A 174 11.42 0.28 23.43
N GLY A 175 12.13 0.86 22.46
CA GLY A 175 11.69 2.06 21.72
C GLY A 175 10.38 1.82 21.00
N ALA A 176 10.23 0.66 20.34
CA ALA A 176 8.97 0.29 19.69
C ALA A 176 7.84 0.10 20.71
N ASP A 177 8.10 -0.53 21.87
CA ASP A 177 7.10 -0.63 22.94
C ASP A 177 6.61 0.75 23.40
N TYR A 178 7.52 1.70 23.58
CA TYR A 178 7.16 3.07 23.98
C TYR A 178 6.28 3.77 22.95
N PHE A 179 6.72 3.83 21.68
CA PHE A 179 6.00 4.56 20.65
C PHE A 179 4.67 3.90 20.30
N VAL A 180 4.63 2.57 20.19
CA VAL A 180 3.38 1.85 19.91
C VAL A 180 2.35 2.06 21.01
N LYS A 181 2.75 1.93 22.27
CA LYS A 181 1.86 2.17 23.43
C LYS A 181 1.34 3.60 23.44
N LYS A 182 2.23 4.60 23.30
CA LYS A 182 1.88 6.02 23.25
C LYS A 182 0.86 6.33 22.17
N ASP A 183 1.08 5.82 20.95
CA ASP A 183 0.21 6.12 19.82
C ASP A 183 -1.16 5.42 19.95
N ILE A 184 -1.20 4.20 20.52
CA ILE A 184 -2.47 3.52 20.84
C ILE A 184 -3.25 4.31 21.90
N GLU A 185 -2.61 4.73 22.98
CA GLU A 185 -3.25 5.54 24.02
C GLU A 185 -3.80 6.85 23.45
N ALA A 186 -3.04 7.50 22.56
CA ALA A 186 -3.47 8.73 21.90
C ALA A 186 -4.67 8.51 20.97
N LEU A 187 -4.70 7.43 20.19
CA LEU A 187 -5.86 7.09 19.37
C LEU A 187 -7.10 6.81 20.23
N LEU A 188 -6.97 5.95 21.24
CA LEU A 188 -8.09 5.54 22.09
C LEU A 188 -8.59 6.69 23.01
N SER A 189 -7.78 7.71 23.26
CA SER A 189 -8.22 8.92 23.97
C SER A 189 -9.19 9.77 23.16
N GLN A 190 -9.17 9.68 21.82
CA GLN A 190 -10.12 10.38 20.95
C GLN A 190 -11.54 9.77 21.05
N CYS A 191 -11.61 8.43 21.16
CA CYS A 191 -12.88 7.71 21.33
C CYS A 191 -12.63 6.33 21.95
N ARG A 192 -13.31 6.05 23.07
CA ARG A 192 -13.23 4.75 23.74
C ARG A 192 -14.08 3.66 23.10
N GLU A 193 -14.96 4.04 22.18
CA GLU A 193 -15.86 3.12 21.49
C GLU A 193 -15.23 2.55 20.20
N ILE A 194 -13.99 2.90 19.87
CA ILE A 194 -13.27 2.31 18.72
C ILE A 194 -13.26 0.80 18.88
N ASP A 195 -13.89 0.09 17.93
CA ASP A 195 -13.95 -1.37 17.90
C ASP A 195 -13.08 -1.98 16.78
N THR A 196 -12.65 -1.17 15.85
CA THR A 196 -11.86 -1.61 14.71
C THR A 196 -10.76 -0.60 14.40
N VAL A 197 -9.54 -1.08 14.13
CA VAL A 197 -8.39 -0.25 13.79
C VAL A 197 -7.76 -0.75 12.49
N ILE A 198 -7.54 0.16 11.56
CA ILE A 198 -6.84 -0.11 10.29
C ILE A 198 -5.37 0.25 10.42
N LEU A 199 -4.48 -0.67 10.02
CA LEU A 199 -3.06 -0.41 9.86
C LEU A 199 -2.81 0.21 8.48
N GLY A 200 -2.96 1.54 8.38
CA GLY A 200 -2.90 2.33 7.14
C GLY A 200 -1.47 2.63 6.67
N CYS A 201 -0.54 1.69 6.88
CA CYS A 201 0.82 1.71 6.35
C CYS A 201 1.35 0.29 6.18
N THR A 202 2.04 0.06 5.10
CA THR A 202 2.59 -1.26 4.71
C THR A 202 3.68 -1.80 5.65
N HIS A 203 4.28 -0.94 6.47
CA HIS A 203 5.28 -1.31 7.49
C HIS A 203 4.64 -1.81 8.79
N TYR A 204 3.43 -1.37 9.11
CA TYR A 204 2.82 -1.59 10.42
C TYR A 204 2.51 -3.06 10.76
N PRO A 205 2.27 -3.96 9.79
CA PRO A 205 2.16 -5.39 10.08
C PRO A 205 3.39 -5.99 10.80
N LEU A 206 4.59 -5.43 10.60
CA LEU A 206 5.80 -5.87 11.33
C LEU A 206 5.80 -5.46 12.80
N LEU A 207 4.94 -4.54 13.21
CA LEU A 207 4.70 -4.13 14.60
C LEU A 207 3.44 -4.80 15.21
N VAL A 208 2.75 -5.68 14.47
CA VAL A 208 1.43 -6.19 14.87
C VAL A 208 1.44 -6.88 16.24
N ASN A 209 2.49 -7.60 16.60
CA ASN A 209 2.61 -8.25 17.90
C ASN A 209 2.66 -7.22 19.04
N LYS A 210 3.37 -6.11 18.85
CA LYS A 210 3.40 -5.01 19.83
C LYS A 210 2.07 -4.25 19.85
N ILE A 211 1.46 -4.04 18.70
CA ILE A 211 0.12 -3.42 18.63
C ILE A 211 -0.88 -4.28 19.38
N LYS A 212 -0.92 -5.59 19.16
CA LYS A 212 -1.79 -6.54 19.87
C LYS A 212 -1.53 -6.58 21.39
N LYS A 213 -0.28 -6.35 21.81
CA LYS A 213 0.11 -6.31 23.24
C LYS A 213 -0.56 -5.16 23.99
N TYR A 214 -0.69 -4.00 23.35
CA TYR A 214 -1.19 -2.77 23.98
C TYR A 214 -2.63 -2.41 23.61
N MET A 215 -3.16 -2.98 22.50
CA MET A 215 -4.53 -2.76 22.07
C MET A 215 -5.51 -3.57 22.94
N PRO A 216 -6.65 -3.02 23.34
CA PRO A 216 -7.71 -3.79 23.98
C PRO A 216 -8.13 -4.99 23.11
N LYS A 217 -8.34 -6.15 23.74
CA LYS A 217 -8.71 -7.40 23.03
C LYS A 217 -10.06 -7.31 22.30
N SER A 218 -10.89 -6.35 22.64
CA SER A 218 -12.18 -6.09 21.98
C SER A 218 -12.03 -5.35 20.63
N VAL A 219 -10.85 -4.79 20.34
CA VAL A 219 -10.60 -4.02 19.13
C VAL A 219 -10.04 -4.94 18.03
N HIS A 220 -10.72 -4.97 16.89
CA HIS A 220 -10.25 -5.68 15.71
C HIS A 220 -9.14 -4.91 15.01
N ILE A 221 -8.04 -5.58 14.68
CA ILE A 221 -6.91 -4.99 13.94
C ILE A 221 -6.96 -5.49 12.51
N ILE A 222 -7.10 -4.57 11.56
CA ILE A 222 -7.11 -4.84 10.13
C ILE A 222 -5.71 -4.66 9.56
N GLU A 223 -5.14 -5.76 9.08
CA GLU A 223 -3.96 -5.80 8.22
C GLU A 223 -4.44 -5.87 6.76
N GLN A 224 -3.91 -5.04 5.89
CA GLN A 224 -4.47 -4.84 4.55
C GLN A 224 -4.14 -5.95 3.54
N GLY A 225 -3.02 -6.65 3.73
CA GLY A 225 -2.45 -7.53 2.70
C GLY A 225 -3.44 -8.56 2.16
N GLY A 226 -4.07 -9.35 3.04
CA GLY A 226 -5.05 -10.36 2.63
C GLY A 226 -6.31 -9.77 1.99
N ILE A 227 -6.79 -8.64 2.51
CA ILE A 227 -7.96 -7.93 1.96
C ILE A 227 -7.68 -7.44 0.53
N VAL A 228 -6.53 -6.83 0.32
CA VAL A 228 -6.10 -6.34 -1.00
C VAL A 228 -5.95 -7.50 -1.99
N ALA A 229 -5.39 -8.63 -1.54
CA ALA A 229 -5.19 -9.81 -2.37
C ALA A 229 -6.54 -10.41 -2.85
N GLU A 230 -7.49 -10.60 -1.94
CA GLU A 230 -8.82 -11.10 -2.30
C GLU A 230 -9.61 -10.11 -3.17
N SER A 231 -9.51 -8.81 -2.88
CA SER A 231 -10.12 -7.78 -3.71
C SER A 231 -9.53 -7.73 -5.13
N LEU A 232 -8.21 -7.92 -5.27
CA LEU A 232 -7.57 -8.00 -6.58
C LEU A 232 -8.05 -9.23 -7.37
N LYS A 233 -8.18 -10.39 -6.72
CA LYS A 233 -8.73 -11.60 -7.32
C LYS A 233 -10.15 -11.38 -7.84
N ASP A 234 -11.02 -10.79 -7.04
CA ASP A 234 -12.38 -10.45 -7.43
C ASP A 234 -12.39 -9.41 -8.57
N TYR A 235 -11.50 -8.41 -8.51
CA TYR A 235 -11.35 -7.42 -9.57
C TYR A 235 -11.00 -8.07 -10.91
N LEU A 236 -9.99 -8.94 -10.96
CA LEU A 236 -9.57 -9.64 -12.18
C LEU A 236 -10.70 -10.54 -12.72
N HIS A 237 -11.46 -11.21 -11.84
CA HIS A 237 -12.60 -12.01 -12.24
C HIS A 237 -13.71 -11.16 -12.91
N ARG A 238 -13.97 -9.95 -12.41
CA ARG A 238 -14.96 -9.02 -12.96
C ARG A 238 -14.48 -8.24 -14.18
N HIS A 239 -13.17 -8.23 -14.45
CA HIS A 239 -12.53 -7.47 -15.52
C HIS A 239 -11.68 -8.36 -16.42
N PRO A 240 -12.30 -9.30 -17.18
CA PRO A 240 -11.57 -10.23 -18.06
C PRO A 240 -10.72 -9.51 -19.11
N GLU A 241 -11.12 -8.30 -19.53
CA GLU A 241 -10.35 -7.47 -20.46
C GLU A 241 -9.00 -6.98 -19.89
N ILE A 242 -8.88 -6.91 -18.56
CA ILE A 242 -7.61 -6.60 -17.88
C ILE A 242 -6.88 -7.91 -17.55
N GLU A 243 -7.61 -8.91 -17.08
CA GLU A 243 -7.08 -10.22 -16.70
C GLU A 243 -6.30 -10.87 -17.85
N GLN A 244 -6.86 -10.90 -19.06
CA GLN A 244 -6.23 -11.45 -20.26
C GLN A 244 -4.93 -10.75 -20.67
N ARG A 245 -4.70 -9.54 -20.17
CA ARG A 245 -3.48 -8.77 -20.39
C ARG A 245 -2.42 -8.96 -19.31
N CYS A 246 -2.72 -9.76 -18.28
CA CYS A 246 -1.79 -10.13 -17.22
C CYS A 246 -1.12 -11.45 -17.55
N SER A 247 0.22 -11.48 -17.59
CA SER A 247 0.98 -12.69 -17.90
C SER A 247 0.96 -13.67 -16.71
N LYS A 248 1.09 -14.96 -17.05
CA LYS A 248 1.01 -16.07 -16.10
C LYS A 248 2.24 -16.97 -16.26
N GLY A 249 3.12 -16.95 -15.28
CA GLY A 249 4.34 -17.76 -15.20
C GLY A 249 4.77 -17.94 -13.74
N GLY A 250 4.08 -17.27 -12.80
CA GLY A 250 4.38 -17.34 -11.37
C GLY A 250 5.70 -16.63 -11.00
N THR A 251 6.20 -15.76 -11.87
CA THR A 251 7.49 -15.07 -11.65
C THR A 251 7.31 -13.74 -10.93
N CYS A 252 8.39 -13.25 -10.31
CA CYS A 252 8.42 -11.91 -9.72
C CYS A 252 9.79 -11.28 -9.92
N GLU A 253 9.81 -10.11 -10.56
CA GLU A 253 10.99 -9.27 -10.65
C GLU A 253 10.91 -8.12 -9.65
N TYR A 254 12.06 -7.76 -9.07
CA TYR A 254 12.16 -6.72 -8.05
C TYR A 254 13.06 -5.60 -8.54
N PHE A 255 12.58 -4.37 -8.48
CA PHE A 255 13.32 -3.17 -8.82
C PHE A 255 13.32 -2.17 -7.67
N THR A 256 14.41 -1.43 -7.54
CA THR A 256 14.58 -0.36 -6.56
C THR A 256 15.30 0.83 -7.17
N THR A 257 15.01 2.03 -6.68
CA THR A 257 15.75 3.26 -7.04
C THR A 257 16.96 3.51 -6.15
N GLU A 258 17.22 2.63 -5.15
CA GLU A 258 18.35 2.68 -4.23
C GLU A 258 19.26 1.46 -4.47
N ASP A 259 20.25 1.26 -3.62
CA ASP A 259 21.15 0.11 -3.65
C ASP A 259 20.40 -1.22 -3.67
N ALA A 260 20.65 -2.03 -4.71
CA ALA A 260 19.92 -3.27 -4.97
C ALA A 260 20.25 -4.39 -3.94
N GLU A 261 21.48 -4.42 -3.41
CA GLU A 261 21.89 -5.41 -2.40
C GLU A 261 21.21 -5.12 -1.08
N LYS A 262 21.25 -3.85 -0.63
CA LYS A 262 20.57 -3.38 0.57
C LYS A 262 19.05 -3.60 0.46
N PHE A 263 18.46 -3.31 -0.70
CA PHE A 263 17.04 -3.58 -0.94
C PHE A 263 16.75 -5.08 -0.83
N SER A 264 17.57 -5.93 -1.44
CA SER A 264 17.37 -7.38 -1.43
C SER A 264 17.44 -7.96 0.00
N GLU A 265 18.40 -7.49 0.81
CA GLU A 265 18.51 -7.90 2.22
C GLU A 265 17.26 -7.53 3.01
N MET A 266 16.88 -6.25 2.99
CA MET A 266 15.72 -5.76 3.75
C MET A 266 14.41 -6.32 3.22
N GLY A 267 14.23 -6.35 1.90
CA GLY A 267 13.02 -6.84 1.25
C GLY A 267 12.74 -8.31 1.55
N SER A 268 13.81 -9.13 1.67
CA SER A 268 13.69 -10.55 2.04
C SER A 268 12.98 -10.77 3.38
N ILE A 269 13.07 -9.83 4.32
CA ILE A 269 12.37 -9.88 5.60
C ILE A 269 10.85 -9.73 5.40
N PHE A 270 10.44 -8.84 4.50
CA PHE A 270 9.01 -8.57 4.26
C PHE A 270 8.30 -9.69 3.51
N VAL A 271 8.98 -10.33 2.55
CA VAL A 271 8.40 -11.43 1.77
C VAL A 271 8.65 -12.81 2.37
N ASN A 272 9.54 -12.89 3.36
CA ASN A 272 9.97 -14.15 4.00
C ASN A 272 10.58 -15.16 2.99
N GLU A 273 11.26 -14.64 1.96
CA GLU A 273 12.02 -15.39 0.96
C GLU A 273 13.20 -14.53 0.46
N LYS A 274 14.26 -15.19 -0.05
CA LYS A 274 15.38 -14.45 -0.64
C LYS A 274 14.97 -13.83 -1.97
N ILE A 275 15.16 -12.52 -2.10
CA ILE A 275 14.93 -11.80 -3.34
C ILE A 275 16.23 -11.23 -3.91
N ASN A 276 16.21 -10.96 -5.21
CA ASN A 276 17.31 -10.29 -5.92
C ASN A 276 16.71 -9.10 -6.68
N ALA A 277 17.01 -7.90 -6.24
CA ALA A 277 16.53 -6.68 -6.88
C ALA A 277 17.52 -6.17 -7.93
N LYS A 278 17.01 -5.38 -8.86
CA LYS A 278 17.77 -4.65 -9.87
C LYS A 278 17.60 -3.15 -9.62
N HIS A 279 18.67 -2.38 -9.76
CA HIS A 279 18.59 -0.92 -9.68
C HIS A 279 17.94 -0.34 -10.92
N VAL A 280 17.08 0.68 -10.73
CA VAL A 280 16.49 1.50 -11.80
C VAL A 280 16.52 2.98 -11.43
N THR A 281 16.49 3.84 -12.43
CA THR A 281 16.35 5.30 -12.29
C THR A 281 15.00 5.73 -12.82
N LEU A 282 14.25 6.54 -12.05
CA LEU A 282 12.93 7.09 -12.39
C LEU A 282 13.01 8.56 -12.81
#